data_9c10eb96442811dd5308c3a7d7ba86be
#
_entry.id   9c10eb96442811dd5308c3a7d7ba86be
#
_cell.length_a   1.000
_cell.length_b   1.000
_cell.length_c   1.000
_cell.angle_alpha   90.00
_cell.angle_beta   90.00
_cell.angle_gamma   90.00
#
_symmetry.space_group_name_H-M   'P 1'
#
loop_
_entity.id
_entity.type
_entity.pdbx_description
1 polymer ?
#
loop_
_entity_poly.entity_id
_entity_poly.type
_entity_poly.pdbx_seq_one_letter_code
_entity_poly.pdbx_strand_id
1 'polypeptide(L)'
;MAETPEKHGWGVAPYFLVADVVATANFYRDKLGFSYQRFWGEPPCFTIVRRNGASMMLSHATVSGAMRPNCMADPEREAWDAYVWIGNADALYEEFGLKGVTITQPICDQEYGCREFTIRDCNGFTIGFGQNLEA
;
A
#
# COMPACT_ATOMS: atom_id res chain seq x y z
N MET A 1 34.76 6.39 -3.11
CA MET A 1 34.28 6.65 -1.76
C MET A 1 32.95 5.96 -1.53
N ALA A 2 32.77 5.61 -0.35
CA ALA A 2 31.51 4.98 0.00
C ALA A 2 30.35 5.95 -0.14
N GLU A 3 29.21 5.44 -0.50
CA GLU A 3 27.98 6.19 -0.47
C GLU A 3 27.72 6.63 0.96
N THR A 4 27.28 7.86 1.12
CA THR A 4 26.80 8.28 2.43
C THR A 4 25.44 7.62 2.69
N PRO A 5 25.12 7.31 3.95
CA PRO A 5 23.81 6.73 4.24
C PRO A 5 22.65 7.57 3.74
N GLU A 6 22.78 8.89 3.74
CA GLU A 6 21.74 9.81 3.29
C GLU A 6 21.40 9.61 1.82
N LYS A 7 22.37 9.20 1.01
CA LYS A 7 22.18 9.03 -0.42
C LYS A 7 21.21 7.89 -0.72
N HIS A 8 21.24 6.86 0.10
CA HIS A 8 20.35 5.73 -0.07
C HIS A 8 19.12 5.79 0.83
N GLY A 9 19.26 6.51 1.95
CA GLY A 9 18.18 6.65 2.90
C GLY A 9 17.77 5.33 3.53
N TRP A 10 16.89 5.39 4.49
CA TRP A 10 16.25 4.22 5.08
C TRP A 10 14.87 4.08 4.46
N GLY A 11 14.44 2.86 4.20
CA GLY A 11 13.12 2.59 3.71
C GLY A 11 12.48 1.45 4.49
N VAL A 12 11.16 1.40 4.45
CA VAL A 12 10.38 0.35 5.09
C VAL A 12 9.38 -0.14 4.08
N ALA A 13 9.16 -1.44 4.04
CA ALA A 13 8.14 -2.01 3.18
C ALA A 13 7.26 -2.95 4.01
N PRO A 14 5.94 -2.84 3.92
CA PRO A 14 5.07 -3.86 4.47
C PRO A 14 5.23 -5.16 3.70
N TYR A 15 4.99 -6.26 4.38
CA TYR A 15 5.09 -7.60 3.80
C TYR A 15 3.71 -8.23 3.91
N PHE A 16 3.00 -8.35 2.79
CA PHE A 16 1.64 -8.85 2.78
C PHE A 16 1.61 -10.29 2.30
N LEU A 17 0.98 -11.16 3.09
CA LEU A 17 0.66 -12.51 2.64
C LEU A 17 -0.64 -12.44 1.86
N VAL A 18 -0.63 -12.92 0.61
CA VAL A 18 -1.78 -12.82 -0.28
C VAL A 18 -2.06 -14.17 -0.93
N ALA A 19 -3.30 -14.40 -1.32
CA ALA A 19 -3.68 -15.66 -1.93
C ALA A 19 -3.15 -15.78 -3.36
N ASP A 20 -3.15 -14.68 -4.11
CA ASP A 20 -2.74 -14.68 -5.53
C ASP A 20 -1.81 -13.50 -5.76
N VAL A 21 -0.52 -13.79 -5.83
CA VAL A 21 0.51 -12.75 -5.98
C VAL A 21 0.37 -12.00 -7.31
N VAL A 22 0.10 -12.73 -8.39
CA VAL A 22 0.01 -12.12 -9.73
C VAL A 22 -1.21 -11.20 -9.80
N ALA A 23 -2.37 -11.68 -9.35
CA ALA A 23 -3.58 -10.87 -9.38
C ALA A 23 -3.44 -9.64 -8.49
N THR A 24 -2.81 -9.78 -7.32
CA THR A 24 -2.56 -8.66 -6.42
C THR A 24 -1.63 -7.63 -7.04
N ALA A 25 -0.53 -8.09 -7.62
CA ALA A 25 0.42 -7.19 -8.28
C ALA A 25 -0.25 -6.41 -9.42
N ASN A 26 -1.10 -7.08 -10.18
CA ASN A 26 -1.82 -6.42 -11.27
C ASN A 26 -2.83 -5.40 -10.76
N PHE A 27 -3.48 -5.66 -9.61
CA PHE A 27 -4.35 -4.67 -8.98
C PHE A 27 -3.55 -3.43 -8.59
N TYR A 28 -2.39 -3.61 -7.97
CA TYR A 28 -1.54 -2.49 -7.57
C TYR A 28 -1.07 -1.69 -8.78
N ARG A 29 -0.74 -2.37 -9.89
CA ARG A 29 -0.35 -1.70 -11.11
C ARG A 29 -1.51 -0.95 -11.74
N ASP A 30 -2.64 -1.63 -11.93
CA ASP A 30 -3.74 -1.09 -12.74
C ASP A 30 -4.60 -0.10 -11.97
N LYS A 31 -4.77 -0.28 -10.67
CA LYS A 31 -5.64 0.56 -9.85
C LYS A 31 -4.87 1.56 -9.01
N LEU A 32 -3.70 1.22 -8.53
CA LEU A 32 -2.96 2.07 -7.62
C LEU A 32 -1.73 2.74 -8.26
N GLY A 33 -1.44 2.43 -9.52
CA GLY A 33 -0.36 3.08 -10.24
C GLY A 33 1.05 2.64 -9.84
N PHE A 34 1.15 1.50 -9.16
CA PHE A 34 2.45 0.92 -8.82
C PHE A 34 3.00 0.17 -10.03
N SER A 35 4.28 -0.16 -9.96
CA SER A 35 4.91 -1.00 -10.98
C SER A 35 5.67 -2.13 -10.33
N TYR A 36 5.87 -3.21 -11.06
CA TYR A 36 6.72 -4.31 -10.63
C TYR A 36 7.58 -4.75 -11.80
N GLN A 37 8.74 -5.35 -11.50
CA GLN A 37 9.70 -5.73 -12.53
C GLN A 37 9.64 -7.21 -12.85
N ARG A 38 9.40 -8.05 -11.83
CA ARG A 38 9.43 -9.50 -12.02
C ARG A 38 8.74 -10.20 -10.86
N PHE A 39 8.44 -11.46 -11.07
CA PHE A 39 8.02 -12.38 -10.02
C PHE A 39 9.15 -13.35 -9.74
N TRP A 40 9.23 -13.79 -8.49
CA TRP A 40 10.12 -14.88 -8.10
C TRP A 40 9.29 -16.12 -7.85
N GLY A 41 9.89 -17.28 -8.16
CA GLY A 41 9.25 -18.57 -7.94
C GLY A 41 8.53 -19.07 -9.18
N GLU A 42 8.39 -20.41 -9.25
CA GLU A 42 7.69 -21.09 -10.32
C GLU A 42 6.80 -22.16 -9.71
N PRO A 43 5.48 -21.93 -9.59
CA PRO A 43 4.75 -20.72 -10.04
C PRO A 43 5.13 -19.49 -9.22
N PRO A 44 4.77 -18.28 -9.69
CA PRO A 44 5.13 -17.05 -8.97
C PRO A 44 4.64 -17.03 -7.53
N CYS A 45 5.53 -16.70 -6.61
CA CYS A 45 5.19 -16.68 -5.19
C CYS A 45 5.58 -15.38 -4.49
N PHE A 46 6.29 -14.47 -5.15
CA PHE A 46 6.74 -13.23 -4.52
C PHE A 46 6.98 -12.15 -5.56
N THR A 47 6.66 -10.91 -5.21
CA THR A 47 7.06 -9.73 -5.98
C THR A 47 7.11 -8.50 -5.08
N ILE A 48 7.66 -7.42 -5.62
CA ILE A 48 7.68 -6.12 -4.96
C ILE A 48 7.06 -5.12 -5.92
N VAL A 49 6.05 -4.40 -5.44
CA VAL A 49 5.43 -3.32 -6.20
C VAL A 49 5.91 -1.99 -5.64
N ARG A 50 6.17 -1.02 -6.52
CA ARG A 50 6.76 0.27 -6.13
C ARG A 50 6.08 1.44 -6.83
N ARG A 51 5.98 2.54 -6.11
CA ARG A 51 5.56 3.83 -6.67
C ARG A 51 6.19 4.95 -5.86
N ASN A 52 6.97 5.84 -6.53
CA ASN A 52 7.53 7.05 -5.92
C ASN A 52 8.25 6.80 -4.59
N GLY A 53 9.03 5.75 -4.52
CA GLY A 53 9.77 5.43 -3.30
C GLY A 53 9.03 4.55 -2.30
N ALA A 54 7.72 4.42 -2.42
CA ALA A 54 6.98 3.46 -1.61
C ALA A 54 7.07 2.08 -2.23
N SER A 55 7.20 1.05 -1.40
CA SER A 55 7.22 -0.32 -1.89
C SER A 55 6.41 -1.22 -0.97
N MET A 56 5.79 -2.24 -1.56
CA MET A 56 5.03 -3.26 -0.84
C MET A 56 5.55 -4.61 -1.30
N MET A 57 5.79 -5.51 -0.36
CA MET A 57 6.19 -6.88 -0.66
C MET A 57 4.96 -7.77 -0.64
N LEU A 58 4.79 -8.57 -1.69
CA LEU A 58 3.64 -9.46 -1.84
C LEU A 58 4.15 -10.89 -1.90
N SER A 59 3.71 -11.72 -0.97
CA SER A 59 4.16 -13.10 -0.88
C SER A 59 2.97 -14.03 -0.82
N HIS A 60 3.09 -15.18 -1.50
CA HIS A 60 2.02 -16.16 -1.55
C HIS A 60 1.78 -16.80 -0.18
N ALA A 61 0.54 -16.74 0.29
CA ALA A 61 0.14 -17.41 1.52
C ALA A 61 -0.02 -18.90 1.24
N THR A 62 0.69 -19.73 2.03
CA THR A 62 0.68 -21.17 1.79
C THR A 62 -0.36 -21.90 2.64
N VAL A 63 -0.96 -21.23 3.61
CA VAL A 63 -1.99 -21.84 4.45
C VAL A 63 -3.24 -20.99 4.44
N SER A 64 -4.38 -21.66 4.58
CA SER A 64 -5.68 -20.99 4.65
C SER A 64 -5.73 -20.09 5.88
N GLY A 65 -6.23 -18.88 5.70
CA GLY A 65 -6.36 -17.92 6.79
C GLY A 65 -5.09 -17.19 7.18
N ALA A 66 -3.99 -17.39 6.43
CA ALA A 66 -2.75 -16.67 6.70
C ALA A 66 -2.86 -15.18 6.33
N MET A 67 -3.73 -14.85 5.39
CA MET A 67 -3.97 -13.47 4.99
C MET A 67 -4.84 -12.79 6.04
N ARG A 68 -4.26 -11.87 6.79
CA ARG A 68 -4.91 -11.29 7.96
C ARG A 68 -4.81 -9.77 8.00
N PRO A 69 -5.63 -9.04 7.22
CA PRO A 69 -5.70 -7.59 7.35
C PRO A 69 -6.06 -7.19 8.78
N ASN A 70 -5.48 -6.08 9.25
CA ASN A 70 -5.74 -5.60 10.61
C ASN A 70 -7.22 -5.32 10.87
N CYS A 71 -7.95 -4.85 9.86
CA CYS A 71 -9.37 -4.58 10.01
C CYS A 71 -10.19 -5.85 10.26
N MET A 72 -9.66 -7.02 9.86
CA MET A 72 -10.32 -8.29 10.16
C MET A 72 -9.97 -8.80 11.54
N ALA A 73 -8.76 -8.46 12.03
CA ALA A 73 -8.34 -8.84 13.37
C ALA A 73 -9.08 -8.02 14.44
N ASP A 74 -9.37 -6.76 14.16
CA ASP A 74 -10.12 -5.89 15.06
C ASP A 74 -11.16 -5.11 14.24
N PRO A 75 -12.34 -5.68 14.02
CA PRO A 75 -13.34 -5.06 13.15
C PRO A 75 -13.89 -3.73 13.65
N GLU A 76 -13.71 -3.40 14.93
CA GLU A 76 -14.20 -2.15 15.49
C GLU A 76 -13.24 -0.99 15.24
N ARG A 77 -12.05 -1.28 14.71
CA ARG A 77 -11.06 -0.26 14.40
C ARG A 77 -10.77 -0.26 12.92
N GLU A 78 -10.67 0.93 12.35
CA GLU A 78 -10.18 1.07 10.99
C GLU A 78 -8.67 1.18 11.03
N ALA A 79 -8.02 0.06 11.38
CA ALA A 79 -6.59 0.03 11.52
C ALA A 79 -5.93 -0.15 10.16
N TRP A 80 -4.91 0.66 9.90
CA TRP A 80 -4.14 0.52 8.67
C TRP A 80 -3.21 -0.68 8.76
N ASP A 81 -2.99 -1.32 7.60
CA ASP A 81 -1.92 -2.30 7.44
C ASP A 81 -0.65 -1.60 6.98
N ALA A 82 -0.81 -0.47 6.30
CA ALA A 82 0.30 0.37 5.89
C ALA A 82 -0.18 1.81 5.78
N TYR A 83 0.74 2.75 5.97
CA TYR A 83 0.46 4.17 5.78
C TYR A 83 1.56 4.75 4.91
N VAL A 84 1.16 5.38 3.83
CA VAL A 84 2.07 5.91 2.83
C VAL A 84 2.05 7.43 2.88
N TRP A 85 3.21 8.04 3.08
CA TRP A 85 3.33 9.50 3.03
C TRP A 85 3.45 9.94 1.58
N ILE A 86 2.63 10.90 1.18
CA ILE A 86 2.56 11.38 -0.20
C ILE A 86 2.63 12.89 -0.23
N GLY A 87 2.89 13.45 -1.43
CA GLY A 87 3.05 14.88 -1.59
C GLY A 87 1.78 15.64 -1.93
N ASN A 88 0.78 14.97 -2.50
CA ASN A 88 -0.46 15.63 -2.93
C ASN A 88 -1.64 14.68 -2.75
N ALA A 89 -2.29 14.78 -1.61
CA ALA A 89 -3.39 13.89 -1.27
C ALA A 89 -4.61 14.09 -2.18
N ASP A 90 -4.92 15.35 -2.52
CA ASP A 90 -6.07 15.64 -3.37
C ASP A 90 -5.93 14.99 -4.75
N ALA A 91 -4.76 15.10 -5.36
CA ALA A 91 -4.52 14.54 -6.69
C ALA A 91 -4.62 13.02 -6.68
N LEU A 92 -4.03 12.38 -5.67
CA LEU A 92 -4.07 10.92 -5.59
C LEU A 92 -5.48 10.41 -5.29
N TYR A 93 -6.20 11.12 -4.42
CA TYR A 93 -7.58 10.78 -4.10
C TYR A 93 -8.44 10.80 -5.37
N GLU A 94 -8.29 11.83 -6.18
CA GLU A 94 -9.02 11.93 -7.44
C GLU A 94 -8.63 10.81 -8.40
N GLU A 95 -7.33 10.53 -8.52
CA GLU A 95 -6.84 9.46 -9.38
C GLU A 95 -7.47 8.11 -9.00
N PHE A 96 -7.47 7.79 -7.71
CA PHE A 96 -8.04 6.52 -7.23
C PHE A 96 -9.55 6.48 -7.41
N GLY A 97 -10.22 7.61 -7.21
CA GLY A 97 -11.66 7.69 -7.43
C GLY A 97 -12.04 7.37 -8.88
N LEU A 98 -11.28 7.90 -9.83
CA LEU A 98 -11.51 7.66 -11.25
C LEU A 98 -11.28 6.21 -11.63
N LYS A 99 -10.43 5.51 -10.91
CA LYS A 99 -10.14 4.10 -11.17
C LYS A 99 -11.03 3.14 -10.39
N GLY A 100 -11.97 3.65 -9.61
CA GLY A 100 -12.90 2.83 -8.87
C GLY A 100 -12.30 2.11 -7.67
N VAL A 101 -11.23 2.65 -7.10
CA VAL A 101 -10.61 2.09 -5.88
C VAL A 101 -11.59 2.24 -4.72
N THR A 102 -11.67 1.23 -3.87
CA THR A 102 -12.54 1.26 -2.69
C THR A 102 -11.96 2.24 -1.66
N ILE A 103 -12.68 3.32 -1.40
CA ILE A 103 -12.32 4.31 -0.38
C ILE A 103 -13.09 3.97 0.87
N THR A 104 -12.39 3.70 1.97
CA THR A 104 -13.03 3.39 3.25
C THR A 104 -13.09 4.60 4.17
N GLN A 105 -12.18 5.56 3.99
CA GLN A 105 -12.21 6.82 4.69
C GLN A 105 -12.04 7.93 3.66
N PRO A 106 -13.06 8.78 3.46
CA PRO A 106 -12.94 9.92 2.54
C PRO A 106 -11.83 10.86 2.96
N ILE A 107 -11.29 11.60 2.00
CA ILE A 107 -10.22 12.55 2.28
C ILE A 107 -10.68 13.57 3.31
N CYS A 108 -9.84 13.84 4.30
CA CYS A 108 -10.12 14.79 5.35
C CYS A 108 -8.81 15.27 5.99
N ASP A 109 -8.89 16.41 6.68
CA ASP A 109 -7.77 16.93 7.44
C ASP A 109 -7.89 16.44 8.88
N GLN A 110 -6.85 15.78 9.36
CA GLN A 110 -6.81 15.25 10.71
C GLN A 110 -6.19 16.25 11.67
N GLU A 111 -6.52 16.11 12.95
CA GLU A 111 -6.02 17.01 13.99
C GLU A 111 -4.49 17.00 14.07
N TYR A 112 -3.87 15.91 13.67
CA TYR A 112 -2.40 15.79 13.73
C TYR A 112 -1.71 16.36 12.49
N GLY A 113 -2.40 17.17 11.69
CA GLY A 113 -1.76 17.92 10.62
C GLY A 113 -1.57 17.17 9.31
N CYS A 114 -2.37 16.16 9.07
CA CYS A 114 -2.29 15.38 7.84
C CYS A 114 -3.61 15.45 7.08
N ARG A 115 -3.52 15.63 5.77
CA ARG A 115 -4.66 15.42 4.87
C ARG A 115 -4.56 14.01 4.37
N GLU A 116 -5.53 13.19 4.71
CA GLU A 116 -5.41 11.76 4.44
C GLU A 116 -6.72 11.14 3.99
N PHE A 117 -6.59 9.99 3.36
CA PHE A 117 -7.71 9.11 3.02
C PHE A 117 -7.23 7.67 3.15
N THR A 118 -8.17 6.75 3.16
CA THR A 118 -7.86 5.33 3.33
C THR A 118 -8.55 4.52 2.25
N ILE A 119 -7.83 3.56 1.70
CA ILE A 119 -8.36 2.63 0.71
C ILE A 119 -8.32 1.20 1.25
N ARG A 120 -9.05 0.33 0.58
CA ARG A 120 -8.95 -1.12 0.81
C ARG A 120 -8.53 -1.76 -0.50
N ASP A 121 -7.50 -2.61 -0.44
CA ASP A 121 -7.03 -3.27 -1.64
C ASP A 121 -7.87 -4.50 -1.97
N CYS A 122 -7.48 -5.24 -3.01
CA CYS A 122 -8.25 -6.39 -3.52
C CYS A 122 -8.31 -7.55 -2.52
N ASN A 123 -7.46 -7.56 -1.49
CA ASN A 123 -7.44 -8.61 -0.49
C ASN A 123 -8.00 -8.15 0.85
N GLY A 124 -8.42 -6.90 0.94
CA GLY A 124 -8.94 -6.34 2.18
C GLY A 124 -7.90 -5.64 3.03
N PHE A 125 -6.64 -5.52 2.57
CA PHE A 125 -5.65 -4.74 3.29
C PHE A 125 -6.03 -3.26 3.20
N THR A 126 -5.88 -2.57 4.32
CA THR A 126 -6.27 -1.17 4.48
C THR A 126 -5.02 -0.31 4.45
N ILE A 127 -4.98 0.63 3.54
CA ILE A 127 -3.81 1.49 3.34
C ILE A 127 -4.23 2.94 3.45
N GLY A 128 -3.59 3.65 4.38
CA GLY A 128 -3.76 5.09 4.51
C GLY A 128 -2.76 5.82 3.61
N PHE A 129 -3.20 6.92 3.03
CA PHE A 129 -2.34 7.81 2.26
C PHE A 129 -2.49 9.20 2.84
N GLY A 130 -1.37 9.81 3.22
CA GLY A 130 -1.42 11.10 3.90
C GLY A 130 -0.37 12.08 3.44
N GLN A 131 -0.78 13.34 3.39
CA GLN A 131 0.08 14.46 3.10
C GLN A 131 0.30 15.24 4.38
N ASN A 132 1.55 15.48 4.72
CA ASN A 132 1.87 16.30 5.89
C ASN A 132 1.65 17.76 5.54
N LEU A 133 0.64 18.39 6.15
CA LEU A 133 0.29 19.78 5.87
C LEU A 133 1.22 20.76 6.58
N GLU A 134 1.97 20.29 7.55
CA GLU A 134 2.86 21.14 8.34
C GLU A 134 4.29 21.18 7.82
N ALA A 135 4.59 20.36 6.83
CA ALA A 135 5.96 20.28 6.29
C ALA A 135 6.23 21.38 5.26
#